data_3979f1e5103402bf921f1caebd3e3223
#
_entry.id   3979f1e5103402bf921f1caebd3e3223
#
_cell.length_a   1.000
_cell.length_b   1.000
_cell.length_c   1.000
_cell.angle_alpha   90.00
_cell.angle_beta   90.00
_cell.angle_gamma   90.00
#
_symmetry.space_group_name_H-M   'P 1'
#
loop_
_entity.id
_entity.type
_entity.pdbx_description
1 polymer ?
#
loop_
_entity_poly.entity_id
_entity_poly.type
_entity_poly.pdbx_seq_one_letter_code
_entity_poly.pdbx_strand_id
1 'polypeptide(L)' 'MLQRKKSRIINQIDNTKNPQTLAKWASVNDWSIQLAVARNPYTTGETLEKLSHHEDTLIRYKVAGAINAFPE' A
#
# COMPACT_ATOMS: atom_id res chain seq x y z
N MET A 1 15.52 0.43 16.68
CA MET A 1 14.52 1.37 17.24
C MET A 1 13.55 1.84 16.17
N LEU A 2 14.07 2.42 15.07
CA LEU A 2 13.22 2.84 13.97
C LEU A 2 12.47 1.66 13.34
N GLN A 3 13.09 0.49 13.32
CA GLN A 3 12.49 -0.71 12.72
C GLN A 3 11.27 -1.19 13.49
N ARG A 4 11.28 -1.07 14.83
CA ARG A 4 10.11 -1.47 15.63
C ARG A 4 8.91 -0.58 15.34
N LYS A 5 9.16 0.73 15.23
CA LYS A 5 8.10 1.68 14.95
C LYS A 5 7.51 1.44 13.56
N LYS A 6 8.38 1.21 12.59
CA LYS A 6 7.93 0.91 11.22
C LYS A 6 7.17 -0.41 11.18
N SER A 7 7.61 -1.43 11.92
CA SER A 7 6.92 -2.70 11.98
C SER A 7 5.52 -2.56 12.53
N ARG A 8 5.32 -1.72 13.55
CA ARG A 8 4.00 -1.46 14.10
C ARG A 8 3.10 -0.78 13.07
N ILE A 9 3.65 0.19 12.35
CA ILE A 9 2.89 0.90 11.31
C ILE A 9 2.48 -0.07 10.21
N ILE A 10 3.42 -0.88 9.73
CA ILE A 10 3.13 -1.85 8.68
C ILE A 10 2.09 -2.86 9.16
N ASN A 11 2.19 -3.29 10.42
CA ASN A 11 1.20 -4.21 10.99
C ASN A 11 -0.19 -3.57 11.04
N GLN A 12 -0.27 -2.30 11.40
CA GLN A 12 -1.54 -1.57 11.36
C GLN A 12 -2.11 -1.49 9.95
N ILE A 13 -1.24 -1.21 8.98
CA ILE A 13 -1.66 -1.14 7.59
C ILE A 13 -2.17 -2.49 7.12
N ASP A 14 -1.47 -3.56 7.45
CA ASP A 14 -1.85 -4.91 7.03
C ASP A 14 -3.18 -5.36 7.64
N ASN A 15 -3.54 -4.82 8.80
CA ASN A 15 -4.74 -5.24 9.53
C ASN A 15 -5.91 -4.26 9.40
N THR A 16 -5.71 -3.10 8.78
CA THR A 16 -6.79 -2.14 8.64
C THR A 16 -7.72 -2.54 7.49
N LYS A 17 -9.02 -2.28 7.70
CA LYS A 17 -10.04 -2.44 6.66
C LYS A 17 -10.57 -1.09 6.19
N ASN A 18 -9.95 0.00 6.67
CA ASN A 18 -10.41 1.35 6.38
C ASN A 18 -9.66 1.91 5.16
N PRO A 19 -10.34 2.09 4.01
CA PRO A 19 -9.67 2.59 2.81
C PRO A 19 -9.13 4.01 2.95
N GLN A 20 -9.72 4.83 3.82
CA GLN A 20 -9.22 6.19 4.04
C GLN A 20 -7.88 6.16 4.77
N THR A 21 -7.72 5.26 5.73
CA THR A 21 -6.45 5.07 6.42
C THR A 21 -5.37 4.63 5.43
N LEU A 22 -5.72 3.71 4.54
CA LEU A 22 -4.79 3.23 3.52
C LEU A 22 -4.38 4.35 2.57
N ALA A 23 -5.33 5.18 2.14
CA ALA A 23 -5.03 6.31 1.28
C ALA A 23 -4.07 7.29 1.95
N LYS A 24 -4.25 7.51 3.26
CA LYS A 24 -3.38 8.37 4.03
C LYS A 24 -1.94 7.84 4.06
N TRP A 25 -1.78 6.55 4.33
CA TRP A 25 -0.45 5.95 4.38
C TRP A 25 0.21 5.89 3.00
N ALA A 26 -0.58 5.81 1.94
CA ALA A 26 -0.04 5.81 0.58
C ALA A 26 0.70 7.11 0.24
N SER A 27 0.39 8.20 0.95
CA SER A 27 1.03 9.50 0.74
C SER A 27 2.35 9.66 1.48
N VAL A 28 2.68 8.72 2.36
CA VAL A 28 3.93 8.77 3.12
C VAL A 28 5.09 8.37 2.21
N ASN A 29 6.17 9.15 2.24
CA ASN A 29 7.32 8.89 1.39
C ASN A 29 8.21 7.79 2.01
N ASP A 30 7.71 6.58 2.01
CA ASP A 30 8.43 5.40 2.52
C ASP A 30 7.95 4.19 1.73
N TRP A 31 8.87 3.57 0.98
CA TRP A 31 8.50 2.48 0.08
C TRP A 31 7.93 1.26 0.82
N SER A 32 8.41 0.98 2.03
CA SER A 32 7.91 -0.16 2.81
C SER A 32 6.45 0.04 3.18
N ILE A 33 6.10 1.27 3.57
CA ILE A 33 4.73 1.64 3.92
C ILE A 33 3.86 1.58 2.67
N GLN A 34 4.33 2.15 1.56
CA GLN A 34 3.60 2.14 0.30
C GLN A 34 3.38 0.72 -0.21
N LEU A 35 4.37 -0.15 -0.04
CA LEU A 35 4.24 -1.55 -0.42
C LEU A 35 3.17 -2.25 0.41
N ALA A 36 3.12 -1.98 1.72
CA ALA A 36 2.09 -2.54 2.59
C ALA A 36 0.70 -2.08 2.17
N VAL A 37 0.55 -0.81 1.79
CA VAL A 37 -0.72 -0.31 1.27
C VAL A 37 -1.10 -1.05 -0.01
N ALA A 38 -0.14 -1.22 -0.92
CA ALA A 38 -0.42 -1.87 -2.21
C ALA A 38 -0.90 -3.30 -2.05
N ARG A 39 -0.46 -4.01 -1.00
CA ARG A 39 -0.85 -5.41 -0.80
C ARG A 39 -2.12 -5.59 0.03
N ASN A 40 -2.66 -4.51 0.59
CA ASN A 40 -3.88 -4.61 1.40
C ASN A 40 -5.10 -4.72 0.49
N PRO A 41 -5.97 -5.73 0.66
CA PRO A 41 -7.12 -5.93 -0.22
C PRO A 41 -8.18 -4.84 -0.11
N TYR A 42 -8.16 -4.04 0.94
CA TYR A 42 -9.11 -2.93 1.11
C TYR A 42 -8.63 -1.63 0.50
N THR A 43 -7.43 -1.60 -0.08
CA THR A 43 -6.92 -0.42 -0.77
C THR A 43 -7.75 -0.19 -2.03
N THR A 44 -8.25 1.05 -2.20
CA THR A 44 -9.13 1.38 -3.32
C THR A 44 -8.36 1.41 -4.64
N GLY A 45 -9.09 1.27 -5.74
CA GLY A 45 -8.51 1.41 -7.07
C GLY A 45 -7.88 2.77 -7.28
N GLU A 46 -8.48 3.82 -6.70
CA GLU A 46 -7.93 5.17 -6.78
C GLU A 46 -6.55 5.26 -6.13
N THR A 47 -6.41 4.68 -4.94
CA THR A 47 -5.12 4.64 -4.24
C THR A 47 -4.10 3.80 -5.00
N LEU A 48 -4.52 2.66 -5.53
CA LEU A 48 -3.65 1.82 -6.34
C LEU A 48 -3.18 2.54 -7.60
N GLU A 49 -4.06 3.32 -8.22
CA GLU A 49 -3.69 4.08 -9.39
C GLU A 49 -2.59 5.09 -9.08
N LYS A 50 -2.70 5.79 -7.95
CA LYS A 50 -1.65 6.70 -7.51
C LYS A 50 -0.33 5.98 -7.32
N LEU A 51 -0.35 4.81 -6.70
CA LEU A 51 0.85 4.01 -6.48
C LEU A 51 1.42 3.44 -7.77
N SER A 52 0.59 3.26 -8.81
CA SER A 52 1.04 2.73 -10.09
C SER A 52 2.03 3.66 -10.80
N HIS A 53 2.08 4.92 -10.40
CA HIS A 53 3.02 5.89 -10.96
C HIS A 53 4.29 6.03 -10.12
N HIS A 54 4.46 5.16 -9.12
CA HIS A 54 5.60 5.21 -8.23
C HIS A 54 6.89 4.91 -9.00
N GLU A 55 7.98 5.59 -8.60
CA GLU A 55 9.28 5.39 -9.24
C GLU A 55 9.84 3.98 -9.00
N ASP A 56 9.50 3.39 -7.86
CA ASP A 56 10.02 2.07 -7.49
C ASP A 56 9.30 0.98 -8.29
N THR A 57 10.07 0.20 -9.01
CA THR A 57 9.54 -0.88 -9.85
C THR A 57 8.80 -1.93 -9.03
N LEU A 58 9.28 -2.24 -7.82
CA LEU A 58 8.65 -3.24 -6.96
C LEU A 58 7.25 -2.82 -6.57
N ILE A 59 7.07 -1.54 -6.22
CA ILE A 59 5.74 -1.03 -5.86
C ILE A 59 4.81 -1.11 -7.06
N ARG A 60 5.27 -0.70 -8.24
CA ARG A 60 4.45 -0.79 -9.45
C ARG A 60 4.08 -2.24 -9.76
N TYR A 61 5.00 -3.16 -9.54
CA TYR A 61 4.75 -4.58 -9.75
C TYR A 61 3.67 -5.10 -8.81
N LYS A 62 3.73 -4.73 -7.54
CA LYS A 62 2.74 -5.16 -6.55
C LYS A 62 1.37 -4.55 -6.84
N VAL A 63 1.33 -3.29 -7.26
CA VAL A 63 0.08 -2.64 -7.65
C VAL A 63 -0.55 -3.35 -8.84
N ALA A 64 0.24 -3.68 -9.84
CA ALA A 64 -0.26 -4.39 -11.02
C ALA A 64 -0.85 -5.75 -10.63
N GLY A 65 -0.19 -6.46 -9.73
CA GLY A 65 -0.69 -7.73 -9.22
C GLY A 65 -2.01 -7.57 -8.46
N ALA A 66 -2.12 -6.51 -7.65
CA ALA A 66 -3.34 -6.23 -6.90
C ALA A 66 -4.51 -5.90 -7.84
N ILE A 67 -4.25 -5.10 -8.86
CA ILE A 67 -5.28 -4.75 -9.84
C ILE A 67 -5.75 -5.99 -10.59
N ASN A 68 -4.83 -6.85 -11.00
CA ASN A 68 -5.16 -8.07 -11.73
C ASN A 68 -5.82 -9.13 -10.88
N ALA A 69 -5.72 -9.01 -9.55
CA ALA A 69 -6.33 -9.97 -8.63
C ALA A 69 -7.84 -9.74 -8.46
N PHE A 70 -8.36 -8.62 -8.94
CA PHE A 70 -9.79 -8.32 -8.84
C PHE A 70 -10.48 -8.75 -10.14
N PRO A 71 -11.20 -9.87 -10.11
CA PRO A 71 -11.96 -10.28 -11.29
C PRO A 71 -13.10 -9.30 -11.54
N GLU A 72 -13.37 -9.09 -12.77
CA GLU A 72 -14.47 -8.23 -13.18
C GLU A 72 -15.82 -8.88 -12.94
#